data_93a52b54e6af93c618ebd2c6f0f35644
#
_entry.id   93a52b54e6af93c618ebd2c6f0f35644
#
_cell.length_a   1.000
_cell.length_b   1.000
_cell.length_c   1.000
_cell.angle_alpha   90.00
_cell.angle_beta   90.00
_cell.angle_gamma   90.00
#
_symmetry.space_group_name_H-M   'P 1'
#
loop_
_entity.id
_entity.type
_entity.pdbx_description
1 polymer ?
#
loop_
_entity_poly.entity_id
_entity_poly.type
_entity_poly.pdbx_seq_one_letter_code
_entity_poly.pdbx_strand_id
1 'polypeptide(L)'
;MLVNKSLSWVCDMPQYIVGKSTDQLAEEYKFKKEDIVKLASNENPYGCSEIVKDFFRKGLTSIHRYPDPDCSDLKKKLSSLNGIDPDQIFVGNGSNEVLDYIAKGFISSGRSAVFSEYCFAVYPIIVQAAGGESLVASSDKLCGHSLENFLKKIKSTTSLIFIANPNNPTGGFLSNSEIELFLKEVDPNTVVVLDEAYHEYCLGQKNTVELLKTFKNLLITRSF
;
A
#
# COMPACT_ATOMS: atom_id res chain seq x y z
N MET A 1 -24.55 10.22 22.73
CA MET A 1 -23.62 9.14 22.34
C MET A 1 -22.35 9.79 21.76
N LEU A 2 -21.18 9.17 21.91
CA LEU A 2 -19.90 9.72 21.38
C LEU A 2 -19.88 9.84 19.85
N VAL A 3 -20.60 8.95 19.15
CA VAL A 3 -20.71 8.94 17.67
C VAL A 3 -21.15 10.31 17.11
N ASN A 4 -22.04 11.02 17.79
CA ASN A 4 -22.52 12.34 17.34
C ASN A 4 -21.49 13.47 17.49
N LYS A 5 -20.31 13.17 18.02
CA LYS A 5 -19.18 14.11 18.17
C LYS A 5 -18.03 13.83 17.21
N SER A 6 -18.10 12.72 16.45
CA SER A 6 -17.12 12.40 15.42
C SER A 6 -17.33 13.24 14.16
N LEU A 7 -16.30 13.30 13.35
CA LEU A 7 -16.37 13.96 12.03
C LEU A 7 -17.40 13.22 11.16
N SER A 8 -18.24 13.94 10.44
CA SER A 8 -19.36 13.36 9.68
C SER A 8 -18.93 12.27 8.70
N TRP A 9 -17.82 12.50 8.00
CA TRP A 9 -17.29 11.53 7.03
C TRP A 9 -16.70 10.26 7.66
N VAL A 10 -16.38 10.28 8.96
CA VAL A 10 -15.92 9.09 9.70
C VAL A 10 -17.10 8.19 10.09
N CYS A 11 -18.30 8.78 10.29
CA CYS A 11 -19.49 8.02 10.68
C CYS A 11 -19.93 7.01 9.60
N ASP A 12 -19.74 7.36 8.35
CA ASP A 12 -20.19 6.57 7.18
C ASP A 12 -19.05 5.76 6.53
N MET A 13 -17.91 5.62 7.22
CA MET A 13 -16.78 4.85 6.68
C MET A 13 -17.13 3.38 6.50
N PRO A 14 -16.80 2.78 5.34
CA PRO A 14 -16.93 1.34 5.17
C PRO A 14 -15.97 0.61 6.11
N GLN A 15 -16.49 -0.46 6.74
CA GLN A 15 -15.65 -1.32 7.55
C GLN A 15 -14.74 -2.16 6.64
N TYR A 16 -13.45 -2.20 6.96
CA TYR A 16 -12.54 -3.15 6.32
C TYR A 16 -12.86 -4.57 6.79
N ILE A 17 -13.33 -5.41 5.87
CA ILE A 17 -13.69 -6.80 6.18
C ILE A 17 -12.46 -7.67 5.88
N VAL A 18 -11.83 -8.15 6.95
CA VAL A 18 -10.74 -9.16 6.84
C VAL A 18 -11.30 -10.54 6.53
N GLY A 19 -10.55 -11.33 5.77
CA GLY A 19 -10.89 -12.74 5.56
C GLY A 19 -10.91 -13.54 6.87
N LYS A 20 -11.79 -14.53 6.98
CA LYS A 20 -11.85 -15.42 8.15
C LYS A 20 -10.52 -16.16 8.34
N SER A 21 -10.11 -16.34 9.60
CA SER A 21 -8.96 -17.17 9.92
C SER A 21 -9.27 -18.65 9.70
N THR A 22 -8.24 -19.47 9.53
CA THR A 22 -8.42 -20.94 9.44
C THR A 22 -9.03 -21.51 10.72
N ASP A 23 -8.72 -20.93 11.89
CA ASP A 23 -9.30 -21.36 13.16
C ASP A 23 -10.82 -21.08 13.22
N GLN A 24 -11.24 -19.89 12.79
CA GLN A 24 -12.67 -19.56 12.71
C GLN A 24 -13.43 -20.46 11.75
N LEU A 25 -12.84 -20.80 10.58
CA LEU A 25 -13.47 -21.70 9.62
C LEU A 25 -13.52 -23.14 10.14
N ALA A 26 -12.46 -23.61 10.80
CA ALA A 26 -12.42 -24.95 11.40
C ALA A 26 -13.52 -25.11 12.45
N GLU A 27 -13.73 -24.10 13.30
CA GLU A 27 -14.78 -24.09 14.33
C GLU A 27 -16.19 -24.02 13.71
N GLU A 28 -16.42 -23.11 12.77
CA GLU A 28 -17.72 -22.86 12.14
C GLU A 28 -18.23 -24.08 11.35
N TYR A 29 -17.32 -24.71 10.56
CA TYR A 29 -17.67 -25.82 9.67
C TYR A 29 -17.30 -27.19 10.23
N LYS A 30 -16.73 -27.27 11.43
CA LYS A 30 -16.26 -28.50 12.07
C LYS A 30 -15.24 -29.29 11.23
N PHE A 31 -14.40 -28.56 10.48
CA PHE A 31 -13.27 -29.14 9.75
C PHE A 31 -12.06 -29.27 10.67
N LYS A 32 -11.17 -30.19 10.35
CA LYS A 32 -9.83 -30.17 10.94
C LYS A 32 -9.02 -29.04 10.31
N LYS A 33 -8.23 -28.33 11.12
CA LYS A 33 -7.44 -27.19 10.65
C LYS A 33 -6.45 -27.56 9.54
N GLU A 34 -5.89 -28.76 9.61
CA GLU A 34 -4.97 -29.33 8.62
C GLU A 34 -5.63 -29.62 7.26
N ASP A 35 -6.96 -29.74 7.21
CA ASP A 35 -7.71 -29.99 5.97
C ASP A 35 -8.09 -28.67 5.25
N ILE A 36 -7.79 -27.51 5.86
CA ILE A 36 -8.13 -26.19 5.31
C ILE A 36 -6.94 -25.63 4.54
N VAL A 37 -7.10 -25.46 3.23
CA VAL A 37 -6.12 -24.75 2.39
C VAL A 37 -6.53 -23.27 2.30
N LYS A 38 -5.74 -22.39 2.91
CA LYS A 38 -5.97 -20.94 2.86
C LYS A 38 -5.33 -20.34 1.61
N LEU A 39 -6.17 -19.88 0.68
CA LEU A 39 -5.75 -19.19 -0.55
C LEU A 39 -6.08 -17.68 -0.50
N ALA A 40 -6.60 -17.20 0.64
CA ALA A 40 -6.94 -15.79 0.86
C ALA A 40 -5.80 -15.04 1.55
N SER A 41 -5.89 -13.69 1.50
CA SER A 41 -4.97 -12.75 2.19
C SER A 41 -3.56 -12.67 1.61
N ASN A 42 -3.29 -13.31 0.47
CA ASN A 42 -1.97 -13.31 -0.21
C ASN A 42 -0.80 -13.64 0.73
N GLU A 43 -1.03 -14.51 1.71
CA GLU A 43 0.00 -14.97 2.65
C GLU A 43 0.94 -15.96 1.99
N ASN A 44 2.22 -15.95 2.40
CA ASN A 44 3.20 -16.93 1.92
C ASN A 44 2.92 -18.31 2.55
N PRO A 45 2.49 -19.32 1.76
CA PRO A 45 2.17 -20.65 2.28
C PRO A 45 3.39 -21.42 2.81
N TYR A 46 4.60 -21.02 2.43
CA TYR A 46 5.86 -21.62 2.91
C TYR A 46 6.30 -21.08 4.27
N GLY A 47 5.60 -20.07 4.80
CA GLY A 47 5.94 -19.42 6.07
C GLY A 47 7.17 -18.52 5.96
N CYS A 48 7.78 -18.19 7.10
CA CYS A 48 8.97 -17.37 7.16
C CYS A 48 10.26 -18.20 7.08
N SER A 49 11.39 -17.56 6.71
CA SER A 49 12.69 -18.21 6.60
C SER A 49 13.20 -18.72 7.97
N GLU A 50 14.02 -19.77 7.96
CA GLU A 50 14.64 -20.28 9.21
C GLU A 50 15.53 -19.24 9.88
N ILE A 51 16.17 -18.36 9.13
CA ILE A 51 16.97 -17.25 9.69
C ILE A 51 16.11 -16.35 10.59
N VAL A 52 14.89 -16.03 10.17
CA VAL A 52 13.94 -15.23 10.95
C VAL A 52 13.49 -16.00 12.19
N LYS A 53 13.14 -17.28 12.03
CA LYS A 53 12.76 -18.13 13.17
C LYS A 53 13.88 -18.26 14.20
N ASP A 54 15.12 -18.44 13.76
CA ASP A 54 16.28 -18.52 14.64
C ASP A 54 16.57 -17.21 15.37
N PHE A 55 16.35 -16.07 14.71
CA PHE A 55 16.44 -14.77 15.37
C PHE A 55 15.46 -14.68 16.54
N PHE A 56 14.21 -15.08 16.37
CA PHE A 56 13.22 -15.08 17.45
C PHE A 56 13.52 -16.14 18.52
N ARG A 57 14.03 -17.31 18.17
CA ARG A 57 14.44 -18.36 19.13
C ARG A 57 15.59 -17.91 20.04
N LYS A 58 16.52 -17.09 19.55
CA LYS A 58 17.63 -16.54 20.34
C LYS A 58 17.18 -15.56 21.43
N GLY A 59 15.93 -15.19 21.40
CA GLY A 59 15.27 -14.44 22.45
C GLY A 59 15.34 -12.92 22.26
N LEU A 60 14.31 -12.29 22.74
CA LEU A 60 14.13 -10.84 22.72
C LEU A 60 14.50 -10.29 24.10
N THR A 61 15.78 -10.15 24.36
CA THR A 61 16.29 -9.79 25.70
C THR A 61 16.01 -8.35 26.11
N SER A 62 15.69 -7.48 25.17
CA SER A 62 15.51 -6.03 25.39
C SER A 62 14.12 -5.49 25.04
N ILE A 63 13.11 -6.36 24.92
CA ILE A 63 11.72 -5.95 24.55
C ILE A 63 11.08 -4.97 25.53
N HIS A 64 11.61 -4.83 26.73
CA HIS A 64 11.16 -3.86 27.74
C HIS A 64 11.70 -2.45 27.50
N ARG A 65 12.53 -2.25 26.48
CA ARG A 65 13.09 -0.94 26.11
C ARG A 65 12.46 -0.43 24.82
N TYR A 66 12.39 0.89 24.68
CA TYR A 66 11.99 1.49 23.40
C TYR A 66 12.96 1.09 22.30
N PRO A 67 12.46 0.74 21.11
CA PRO A 67 13.30 0.54 19.93
C PRO A 67 13.89 1.87 19.46
N ASP A 68 14.85 1.80 18.53
CA ASP A 68 15.32 2.97 17.79
C ASP A 68 14.16 3.57 16.98
N PRO A 69 13.70 4.81 17.29
CA PRO A 69 12.55 5.42 16.63
C PRO A 69 12.82 5.70 15.15
N ASP A 70 14.08 5.87 14.76
CA ASP A 70 14.47 6.18 13.39
C ASP A 70 14.68 4.93 12.52
N CYS A 71 14.66 3.74 13.11
CA CYS A 71 14.98 2.47 12.43
C CYS A 71 16.31 2.56 11.64
N SER A 72 17.34 3.18 12.25
CA SER A 72 18.57 3.63 11.57
C SER A 72 19.29 2.48 10.84
N ASP A 73 19.42 1.31 11.47
CA ASP A 73 20.11 0.18 10.86
C ASP A 73 19.33 -0.43 9.70
N LEU A 74 17.99 -0.48 9.82
CA LEU A 74 17.12 -0.92 8.74
C LEU A 74 17.18 0.05 7.55
N LYS A 75 17.10 1.36 7.80
CA LYS A 75 17.21 2.39 6.76
C LYS A 75 18.56 2.32 6.04
N LYS A 76 19.67 2.17 6.77
CA LYS A 76 21.00 1.97 6.15
C LYS A 76 21.03 0.75 5.23
N LYS A 77 20.45 -0.36 5.67
CA LYS A 77 20.39 -1.59 4.86
C LYS A 77 19.53 -1.40 3.61
N LEU A 78 18.34 -0.82 3.74
CA LEU A 78 17.45 -0.53 2.61
C LEU A 78 18.06 0.49 1.65
N SER A 79 18.73 1.51 2.14
CA SER A 79 19.49 2.49 1.37
C SER A 79 20.54 1.80 0.49
N SER A 80 21.37 0.94 1.09
CA SER A 80 22.38 0.17 0.36
C SER A 80 21.80 -0.76 -0.70
N LEU A 81 20.63 -1.39 -0.41
CA LEU A 81 19.99 -2.30 -1.35
C LEU A 81 19.34 -1.59 -2.54
N ASN A 82 18.82 -0.39 -2.31
CA ASN A 82 18.05 0.35 -3.32
C ASN A 82 18.83 1.50 -3.97
N GLY A 83 20.01 1.85 -3.47
CA GLY A 83 20.81 2.95 -4.00
C GLY A 83 20.19 4.34 -3.79
N ILE A 84 19.50 4.55 -2.67
CA ILE A 84 18.86 5.81 -2.28
C ILE A 84 19.38 6.28 -0.92
N ASP A 85 19.19 7.57 -0.59
CA ASP A 85 19.60 8.13 0.69
C ASP A 85 18.73 7.56 1.83
N PRO A 86 19.30 7.22 3.01
CA PRO A 86 18.52 6.83 4.19
C PRO A 86 17.42 7.82 4.58
N ASP A 87 17.63 9.12 4.37
CA ASP A 87 16.66 10.17 4.66
C ASP A 87 15.46 10.17 3.69
N GLN A 88 15.56 9.45 2.58
CA GLN A 88 14.45 9.21 1.66
C GLN A 88 13.59 7.99 2.07
N ILE A 89 13.92 7.31 3.17
CA ILE A 89 13.25 6.09 3.61
C ILE A 89 12.44 6.36 4.86
N PHE A 90 11.15 6.05 4.79
CA PHE A 90 10.23 6.02 5.93
C PHE A 90 9.85 4.57 6.22
N VAL A 91 9.79 4.19 7.50
CA VAL A 91 9.41 2.84 7.95
C VAL A 91 8.16 2.93 8.81
N GLY A 92 7.18 2.08 8.54
CA GLY A 92 5.93 1.99 9.30
C GLY A 92 5.56 0.54 9.60
N ASN A 93 4.50 0.34 10.36
CA ASN A 93 3.95 -0.98 10.71
C ASN A 93 3.11 -1.54 9.55
N GLY A 94 3.79 -1.94 8.47
CA GLY A 94 3.18 -2.38 7.22
C GLY A 94 2.73 -1.22 6.33
N SER A 95 2.41 -1.58 5.07
CA SER A 95 2.02 -0.58 4.05
C SER A 95 0.76 0.20 4.43
N ASN A 96 -0.19 -0.40 5.14
CA ASN A 96 -1.42 0.29 5.56
C ASN A 96 -1.14 1.53 6.41
N GLU A 97 -0.21 1.46 7.37
CA GLU A 97 0.15 2.62 8.19
C GLU A 97 0.83 3.70 7.35
N VAL A 98 1.73 3.30 6.46
CA VAL A 98 2.42 4.23 5.55
C VAL A 98 1.43 4.93 4.62
N LEU A 99 0.50 4.19 4.02
CA LEU A 99 -0.54 4.74 3.15
C LEU A 99 -1.48 5.69 3.90
N ASP A 100 -1.83 5.37 5.15
CA ASP A 100 -2.65 6.24 6.01
C ASP A 100 -1.92 7.55 6.34
N TYR A 101 -0.61 7.50 6.65
CA TYR A 101 0.19 8.72 6.85
C TYR A 101 0.30 9.56 5.58
N ILE A 102 0.46 8.93 4.41
CA ILE A 102 0.45 9.63 3.13
C ILE A 102 -0.91 10.32 2.92
N ALA A 103 -2.01 9.61 3.12
CA ALA A 103 -3.34 10.19 2.99
C ALA A 103 -3.52 11.40 3.93
N LYS A 104 -3.17 11.26 5.21
CA LYS A 104 -3.24 12.35 6.20
C LYS A 104 -2.32 13.54 5.88
N GLY A 105 -1.19 13.29 5.21
CA GLY A 105 -0.25 14.34 4.82
C GLY A 105 -0.70 15.18 3.63
N PHE A 106 -1.48 14.58 2.71
CA PHE A 106 -1.80 15.21 1.43
C PHE A 106 -3.30 15.41 1.18
N ILE A 107 -4.18 14.74 1.94
CA ILE A 107 -5.64 14.82 1.82
C ILE A 107 -6.23 15.63 2.98
N SER A 108 -7.23 16.43 2.65
CA SER A 108 -8.08 17.15 3.60
C SER A 108 -9.43 17.43 2.93
N SER A 109 -10.36 18.04 3.66
CA SER A 109 -11.61 18.54 3.05
C SER A 109 -11.32 19.46 1.87
N GLY A 110 -12.00 19.22 0.75
CA GLY A 110 -11.80 19.92 -0.53
C GLY A 110 -10.67 19.37 -1.40
N ARG A 111 -9.93 18.35 -0.95
CA ARG A 111 -8.94 17.62 -1.77
C ARG A 111 -9.46 16.26 -2.18
N SER A 112 -8.87 15.70 -3.23
CA SER A 112 -9.28 14.40 -3.76
C SER A 112 -8.09 13.49 -4.05
N ALA A 113 -8.37 12.18 -4.09
CA ALA A 113 -7.43 11.19 -4.57
C ALA A 113 -8.03 10.35 -5.70
N VAL A 114 -7.21 9.99 -6.70
CA VAL A 114 -7.58 9.10 -7.80
C VAL A 114 -7.02 7.71 -7.56
N PHE A 115 -7.83 6.68 -7.81
CA PHE A 115 -7.43 5.27 -7.82
C PHE A 115 -8.36 4.46 -8.71
N SER A 116 -7.97 3.22 -9.07
CA SER A 116 -8.76 2.35 -9.94
C SER A 116 -10.01 1.82 -9.23
N GLU A 117 -11.05 1.46 -9.97
CA GLU A 117 -12.26 0.80 -9.43
C GLU A 117 -11.95 -0.57 -8.80
N TYR A 118 -10.98 -1.31 -9.35
CA TYR A 118 -10.44 -2.52 -8.76
C TYR A 118 -9.10 -2.20 -8.08
N CYS A 119 -9.17 -1.61 -6.91
CA CYS A 119 -7.99 -1.20 -6.14
C CYS A 119 -7.92 -1.92 -4.80
N PHE A 120 -6.80 -1.76 -4.12
CA PHE A 120 -6.68 -2.18 -2.74
C PHE A 120 -7.71 -1.45 -1.86
N ALA A 121 -8.52 -2.21 -1.14
CA ALA A 121 -9.69 -1.71 -0.39
C ALA A 121 -9.36 -0.61 0.64
N VAL A 122 -8.10 -0.47 1.02
CA VAL A 122 -7.64 0.54 1.98
C VAL A 122 -7.65 1.95 1.38
N TYR A 123 -7.42 2.13 0.07
CA TYR A 123 -7.34 3.48 -0.52
C TYR A 123 -8.59 4.32 -0.29
N PRO A 124 -9.82 3.89 -0.65
CA PRO A 124 -11.02 4.67 -0.37
C PRO A 124 -11.23 4.92 1.12
N ILE A 125 -10.86 3.98 1.98
CA ILE A 125 -11.01 4.10 3.44
C ILE A 125 -10.13 5.22 3.99
N ILE A 126 -8.84 5.24 3.65
CA ILE A 126 -7.91 6.26 4.16
C ILE A 126 -8.18 7.65 3.59
N VAL A 127 -8.62 7.72 2.31
CA VAL A 127 -9.02 8.99 1.69
C VAL A 127 -10.23 9.56 2.40
N GLN A 128 -11.26 8.75 2.66
CA GLN A 128 -12.43 9.18 3.41
C GLN A 128 -12.09 9.53 4.86
N ALA A 129 -11.23 8.74 5.54
CA ALA A 129 -10.77 9.03 6.89
C ALA A 129 -10.09 10.39 7.01
N ALA A 130 -9.33 10.79 5.97
CA ALA A 130 -8.70 12.10 5.88
C ALA A 130 -9.67 13.24 5.44
N GLY A 131 -10.94 12.93 5.17
CA GLY A 131 -11.97 13.88 4.74
C GLY A 131 -11.92 14.27 3.27
N GLY A 132 -11.25 13.48 2.43
CA GLY A 132 -11.10 13.73 1.01
C GLY A 132 -12.17 13.08 0.13
N GLU A 133 -12.21 13.52 -1.14
CA GLU A 133 -13.06 12.95 -2.18
C GLU A 133 -12.33 11.80 -2.89
N SER A 134 -13.01 10.66 -3.03
CA SER A 134 -12.52 9.53 -3.83
C SER A 134 -12.94 9.67 -5.29
N LEU A 135 -11.97 9.72 -6.20
CA LEU A 135 -12.18 9.77 -7.64
C LEU A 135 -11.80 8.41 -8.24
N VAL A 136 -12.80 7.64 -8.63
CA VAL A 136 -12.61 6.27 -9.12
C VAL A 136 -12.41 6.28 -10.63
N ALA A 137 -11.25 5.82 -11.10
CA ALA A 137 -10.95 5.61 -12.49
C ALA A 137 -11.42 4.22 -12.93
N SER A 138 -12.18 4.15 -14.04
CA SER A 138 -12.59 2.85 -14.59
C SER A 138 -11.38 2.06 -15.07
N SER A 139 -11.42 0.76 -14.85
CA SER A 139 -10.42 -0.19 -15.31
C SER A 139 -10.40 -0.33 -16.83
N ASP A 140 -9.43 -1.04 -17.34
CA ASP A 140 -9.45 -1.55 -18.71
C ASP A 140 -10.37 -2.79 -18.84
N LYS A 141 -10.43 -3.36 -20.06
CA LYS A 141 -11.26 -4.55 -20.34
C LYS A 141 -10.82 -5.83 -19.63
N LEU A 142 -9.60 -5.84 -19.10
CA LEU A 142 -9.01 -6.97 -18.38
C LEU A 142 -8.98 -6.73 -16.87
N CYS A 143 -9.73 -5.75 -16.36
CA CYS A 143 -9.74 -5.31 -14.97
C CYS A 143 -8.37 -4.78 -14.49
N GLY A 144 -7.49 -4.37 -15.42
CA GLY A 144 -6.22 -3.73 -15.15
C GLY A 144 -6.36 -2.22 -14.98
N HIS A 145 -5.25 -1.56 -14.66
CA HIS A 145 -5.22 -0.11 -14.63
C HIS A 145 -5.28 0.49 -16.03
N SER A 146 -6.17 1.44 -16.25
CA SER A 146 -6.18 2.30 -17.43
C SER A 146 -5.61 3.67 -17.06
N LEU A 147 -4.34 3.91 -17.34
CA LEU A 147 -3.67 5.18 -17.04
C LEU A 147 -4.36 6.37 -17.75
N GLU A 148 -4.93 6.16 -18.95
CA GLU A 148 -5.74 7.16 -19.63
C GLU A 148 -6.98 7.54 -18.80
N ASN A 149 -7.66 6.56 -18.20
CA ASN A 149 -8.83 6.82 -17.36
C ASN A 149 -8.44 7.49 -16.03
N PHE A 150 -7.24 7.22 -15.49
CA PHE A 150 -6.69 7.97 -14.36
C PHE A 150 -6.54 9.45 -14.73
N LEU A 151 -5.89 9.77 -15.84
CA LEU A 151 -5.71 11.15 -16.31
C LEU A 151 -7.04 11.89 -16.48
N LYS A 152 -8.07 11.23 -17.06
CA LYS A 152 -9.42 11.79 -17.22
C LYS A 152 -10.12 12.10 -15.89
N LYS A 153 -9.73 11.43 -14.78
CA LYS A 153 -10.32 11.63 -13.46
C LYS A 153 -9.65 12.71 -12.63
N ILE A 154 -8.44 13.12 -13.00
CA ILE A 154 -7.73 14.19 -12.31
C ILE A 154 -8.51 15.50 -12.38
N LYS A 155 -8.70 16.14 -11.25
CA LYS A 155 -9.31 17.47 -11.08
C LYS A 155 -8.28 18.44 -10.48
N SER A 156 -8.58 19.71 -10.47
CA SER A 156 -7.77 20.74 -9.76
C SER A 156 -7.65 20.50 -8.25
N THR A 157 -8.57 19.72 -7.68
CA THR A 157 -8.56 19.31 -6.27
C THR A 157 -7.73 18.05 -6.01
N THR A 158 -7.26 17.35 -7.05
CA THR A 158 -6.53 16.08 -6.90
C THR A 158 -5.13 16.34 -6.35
N SER A 159 -4.84 15.77 -5.20
CA SER A 159 -3.54 15.87 -4.54
C SER A 159 -2.80 14.55 -4.45
N LEU A 160 -3.53 13.41 -4.57
CA LEU A 160 -2.95 12.07 -4.57
C LEU A 160 -3.48 11.21 -5.71
N ILE A 161 -2.62 10.32 -6.19
CA ILE A 161 -2.97 9.22 -7.09
C ILE A 161 -2.37 7.94 -6.50
N PHE A 162 -3.18 6.89 -6.30
CA PHE A 162 -2.70 5.58 -5.83
C PHE A 162 -2.72 4.59 -6.97
N ILE A 163 -1.59 3.95 -7.23
CA ILE A 163 -1.40 2.89 -8.23
C ILE A 163 -0.71 1.71 -7.57
N ALA A 164 -1.45 0.61 -7.35
CA ALA A 164 -0.84 -0.66 -6.94
C ALA A 164 -0.23 -1.37 -8.15
N ASN A 165 1.05 -1.73 -8.10
CA ASN A 165 1.72 -2.38 -9.23
C ASN A 165 2.76 -3.42 -8.77
N PRO A 166 2.45 -4.72 -8.86
CA PRO A 166 1.21 -5.35 -9.38
C PRO A 166 -0.04 -4.98 -8.60
N ASN A 167 -1.17 -4.91 -9.31
CA ASN A 167 -2.43 -4.54 -8.68
C ASN A 167 -2.99 -5.64 -7.77
N ASN A 168 -3.47 -5.26 -6.61
CA ASN A 168 -4.31 -6.07 -5.75
C ASN A 168 -5.76 -5.55 -5.85
N PRO A 169 -6.76 -6.39 -6.31
CA PRO A 169 -6.71 -7.84 -6.34
C PRO A 169 -6.45 -8.46 -7.73
N THR A 170 -6.37 -7.69 -8.82
CA THR A 170 -6.50 -8.23 -10.19
C THR A 170 -5.20 -8.82 -10.76
N GLY A 171 -4.05 -8.51 -10.16
CA GLY A 171 -2.74 -8.92 -10.67
C GLY A 171 -2.27 -8.15 -11.91
N GLY A 172 -3.04 -7.14 -12.35
CA GLY A 172 -2.65 -6.27 -13.47
C GLY A 172 -1.30 -5.61 -13.22
N PHE A 173 -0.49 -5.48 -14.26
CA PHE A 173 0.87 -4.97 -14.16
C PHE A 173 1.14 -3.90 -15.22
N LEU A 174 1.78 -2.82 -14.80
CA LEU A 174 2.26 -1.73 -15.65
C LEU A 174 3.78 -1.80 -15.75
N SER A 175 4.31 -1.68 -16.95
CA SER A 175 5.76 -1.57 -17.16
C SER A 175 6.31 -0.22 -16.65
N ASN A 176 7.61 -0.18 -16.36
CA ASN A 176 8.26 1.07 -15.96
C ASN A 176 8.11 2.19 -17.00
N SER A 177 8.07 1.84 -18.29
CA SER A 177 7.87 2.82 -19.37
C SER A 177 6.46 3.40 -19.37
N GLU A 178 5.43 2.60 -19.08
CA GLU A 178 4.06 3.11 -18.95
C GLU A 178 3.92 4.02 -17.74
N ILE A 179 4.52 3.63 -16.60
CA ILE A 179 4.55 4.46 -15.38
C ILE A 179 5.28 5.78 -15.65
N GLU A 180 6.45 5.73 -16.31
CA GLU A 180 7.23 6.92 -16.63
C GLU A 180 6.47 7.89 -17.56
N LEU A 181 5.78 7.37 -18.58
CA LEU A 181 4.95 8.18 -19.46
C LEU A 181 3.79 8.83 -18.71
N PHE A 182 3.13 8.08 -17.84
CA PHE A 182 2.07 8.61 -16.98
C PHE A 182 2.57 9.73 -16.06
N LEU A 183 3.72 9.53 -15.39
CA LEU A 183 4.30 10.52 -14.50
C LEU A 183 4.65 11.84 -15.22
N LYS A 184 4.97 11.79 -16.51
CA LYS A 184 5.22 13.00 -17.34
C LYS A 184 3.94 13.80 -17.63
N GLU A 185 2.78 13.15 -17.64
CA GLU A 185 1.48 13.79 -17.87
C GLU A 185 0.84 14.35 -16.59
N VAL A 186 1.25 13.85 -15.40
CA VAL A 186 0.70 14.27 -14.12
C VAL A 186 1.34 15.59 -13.66
N ASP A 187 0.50 16.53 -13.18
CA ASP A 187 1.00 17.78 -12.58
C ASP A 187 1.99 17.47 -11.46
N PRO A 188 3.20 18.09 -11.47
CA PRO A 188 4.21 17.89 -10.42
C PRO A 188 3.74 18.21 -9.00
N ASN A 189 2.65 18.95 -8.83
CA ASN A 189 2.04 19.21 -7.53
C ASN A 189 1.10 18.10 -7.06
N THR A 190 0.79 17.12 -7.91
CA THR A 190 0.02 15.92 -7.56
C THR A 190 0.97 14.79 -7.21
N VAL A 191 0.86 14.26 -6.00
CA VAL A 191 1.71 13.15 -5.56
C VAL A 191 1.17 11.83 -6.12
N VAL A 192 2.05 11.04 -6.73
CA VAL A 192 1.75 9.67 -7.18
C VAL A 192 2.35 8.68 -6.21
N VAL A 193 1.52 7.79 -5.68
CA VAL A 193 1.92 6.68 -4.80
C VAL A 193 1.90 5.40 -5.61
N LEU A 194 3.09 4.87 -5.89
CA LEU A 194 3.26 3.56 -6.51
C LEU A 194 3.37 2.52 -5.40
N ASP A 195 2.30 1.75 -5.21
CA ASP A 195 2.24 0.73 -4.18
C ASP A 195 2.75 -0.61 -4.73
N GLU A 196 3.95 -0.94 -4.36
CA GLU A 196 4.70 -2.12 -4.80
C GLU A 196 4.75 -3.21 -3.73
N ALA A 197 3.66 -3.43 -3.00
CA ALA A 197 3.59 -4.49 -1.99
C ALA A 197 3.88 -5.90 -2.54
N TYR A 198 3.82 -6.07 -3.87
CA TYR A 198 4.07 -7.34 -4.56
C TYR A 198 5.24 -7.25 -5.56
N HIS A 199 6.16 -6.31 -5.35
CA HIS A 199 7.31 -6.06 -6.24
C HIS A 199 8.16 -7.32 -6.50
N GLU A 200 8.36 -8.15 -5.48
CA GLU A 200 9.19 -9.36 -5.56
C GLU A 200 8.63 -10.42 -6.51
N TYR A 201 7.36 -10.33 -6.89
CA TYR A 201 6.75 -11.20 -7.90
C TYR A 201 7.02 -10.75 -9.34
N CYS A 202 7.62 -9.56 -9.54
CA CYS A 202 7.90 -8.98 -10.85
C CYS A 202 9.32 -9.33 -11.34
N LEU A 203 9.54 -10.60 -11.67
CA LEU A 203 10.86 -11.06 -12.11
C LEU A 203 11.32 -10.37 -13.40
N GLY A 204 12.57 -9.92 -13.43
CA GLY A 204 13.21 -9.32 -14.63
C GLY A 204 12.84 -7.86 -14.88
N GLN A 205 12.07 -7.21 -14.03
CA GLN A 205 11.76 -5.77 -14.15
C GLN A 205 12.89 -4.91 -13.57
N LYS A 206 13.08 -3.72 -14.18
CA LYS A 206 13.97 -2.70 -13.61
C LYS A 206 13.38 -2.17 -12.29
N ASN A 207 14.26 -1.83 -11.37
CA ASN A 207 13.85 -1.25 -10.10
C ASN A 207 13.25 0.16 -10.33
N THR A 208 11.97 0.33 -10.00
CA THR A 208 11.22 1.60 -10.13
C THR A 208 11.79 2.71 -9.26
N VAL A 209 12.59 2.40 -8.25
CA VAL A 209 13.31 3.35 -7.39
C VAL A 209 14.17 4.33 -8.23
N GLU A 210 14.63 3.93 -9.41
CA GLU A 210 15.35 4.81 -10.32
C GLU A 210 14.51 6.04 -10.76
N LEU A 211 13.17 5.91 -10.82
CA LEU A 211 12.26 6.98 -11.19
C LEU A 211 12.24 8.13 -10.15
N LEU A 212 12.59 7.85 -8.88
CA LEU A 212 12.69 8.87 -7.82
C LEU A 212 13.75 9.94 -8.11
N LYS A 213 14.75 9.63 -8.95
CA LYS A 213 15.77 10.59 -9.39
C LYS A 213 15.16 11.68 -10.26
N THR A 214 14.17 11.34 -11.06
CA THR A 214 13.52 12.23 -12.04
C THR A 214 12.24 12.86 -11.51
N PHE A 215 11.37 12.06 -10.85
CA PHE A 215 10.03 12.49 -10.43
C PHE A 215 10.00 12.76 -8.93
N LYS A 216 9.95 14.04 -8.55
CA LYS A 216 9.96 14.48 -7.15
C LYS A 216 8.60 14.35 -6.46
N ASN A 217 7.53 14.13 -7.24
CA ASN A 217 6.18 13.87 -6.79
C ASN A 217 5.83 12.37 -6.73
N LEU A 218 6.82 11.47 -6.86
CA LEU A 218 6.64 10.03 -6.75
C LEU A 218 7.00 9.55 -5.34
N LEU A 219 6.11 8.74 -4.75
CA LEU A 219 6.36 7.92 -3.55
C LEU A 219 6.23 6.45 -3.95
N ILE A 220 7.11 5.61 -3.42
CA ILE A 220 7.04 4.15 -3.63
C ILE A 220 6.87 3.48 -2.29
N THR A 221 5.84 2.64 -2.15
CA THR A 221 5.63 1.83 -0.93
C THR A 221 5.96 0.37 -1.20
N ARG A 222 6.63 -0.28 -0.26
CA ARG A 222 6.97 -1.71 -0.29
C ARG A 222 6.74 -2.32 1.07
N SER A 223 6.60 -3.65 1.14
CA SER A 223 6.52 -4.40 2.39
C SER A 223 7.48 -5.58 2.35
N PHE A 224 7.80 -6.12 3.54
CA PHE A 224 8.69 -7.27 3.70
C PHE A 224 7.91 -8.58 3.59
#